data_02a8f7dd12e976920313208981d7ca46
#
_entry.id   02a8f7dd12e976920313208981d7ca46
#
_cell.length_a   1.000
_cell.length_b   1.000
_cell.length_c   1.000
_cell.angle_alpha   90.00
_cell.angle_beta   90.00
_cell.angle_gamma   90.00
#
_symmetry.space_group_name_H-M   'P 1'
#
loop_
_entity.id
_entity.type
_entity.pdbx_description
1 polymer ?
#
loop_
_entity_poly.entity_id
_entity_poly.type
_entity_poly.pdbx_seq_one_letter_code
_entity_poly.pdbx_strand_id
1 'polypeptide(L)'
;MPVLKKHAEVSGVDAKFSVEETTLYVDYDPLEQGGGYVAPRVKLEFGARSTGEPAETRSITCDAAQHLPILEFPTAMPRVMLPKRTFWEKATAVHVYCARGLENQGDRISRHWHDLVRLDDHGSAQAAFDDMALAKEVADWKSKFFRMRDRSGKPIDYAAAVSGRLQLVPDDGGLKELETDYKKMAEAGILLDDAEPFSELINRCTALQDRANARK
;
A
#
# COMPACT_ATOMS: atom_id res chain seq x y z
N MET A 1 -21.66 -7.35 3.51
CA MET A 1 -21.71 -5.87 3.34
C MET A 1 -22.98 -5.22 3.93
N PRO A 2 -24.25 -5.63 3.64
CA PRO A 2 -25.44 -4.99 4.24
C PRO A 2 -25.45 -4.95 5.77
N VAL A 3 -24.95 -6.01 6.41
CA VAL A 3 -24.85 -6.10 7.88
C VAL A 3 -23.86 -5.06 8.43
N LEU A 4 -22.70 -4.92 7.80
CA LEU A 4 -21.69 -3.93 8.21
C LEU A 4 -22.20 -2.49 8.03
N LYS A 5 -22.89 -2.19 6.92
CA LYS A 5 -23.54 -0.89 6.73
C LYS A 5 -24.53 -0.59 7.86
N LYS A 6 -25.42 -1.55 8.20
CA LYS A 6 -26.38 -1.39 9.28
C LYS A 6 -25.69 -1.14 10.64
N HIS A 7 -24.60 -1.85 10.93
CA HIS A 7 -23.83 -1.60 12.17
C HIS A 7 -23.19 -0.21 12.17
N ALA A 8 -22.66 0.24 11.05
CA ALA A 8 -22.09 1.57 10.92
C ALA A 8 -23.15 2.66 11.13
N GLU A 9 -24.34 2.51 10.52
CA GLU A 9 -25.45 3.45 10.68
C GLU A 9 -25.95 3.59 12.13
N VAL A 10 -25.84 2.56 12.95
CA VAL A 10 -26.24 2.62 14.38
C VAL A 10 -25.08 2.98 15.31
N SER A 11 -23.87 3.23 14.79
CA SER A 11 -22.69 3.58 15.60
C SER A 11 -22.73 4.99 16.19
N GLY A 12 -23.68 5.84 15.75
CA GLY A 12 -23.77 7.24 16.17
C GLY A 12 -22.78 8.17 15.46
N VAL A 13 -22.06 7.68 14.45
CA VAL A 13 -21.18 8.51 13.62
C VAL A 13 -22.03 9.31 12.64
N ASP A 14 -21.86 10.65 12.66
CA ASP A 14 -22.52 11.56 11.71
C ASP A 14 -21.82 11.50 10.36
N ALA A 15 -22.24 10.56 9.53
CA ALA A 15 -21.67 10.30 8.20
C ALA A 15 -22.70 9.58 7.31
N LYS A 16 -22.49 9.66 6.01
CA LYS A 16 -23.28 8.90 5.02
C LYS A 16 -22.57 7.59 4.69
N PHE A 17 -23.31 6.48 4.78
CA PHE A 17 -22.77 5.14 4.52
C PHE A 17 -23.29 4.60 3.19
N SER A 18 -22.39 4.25 2.29
CA SER A 18 -22.72 3.57 1.04
C SER A 18 -21.89 2.30 0.84
N VAL A 19 -22.40 1.36 0.05
CA VAL A 19 -21.74 0.08 -0.22
C VAL A 19 -21.68 -0.13 -1.71
N GLU A 20 -20.50 -0.44 -2.22
CA GLU A 20 -20.25 -0.87 -3.59
C GLU A 20 -19.49 -2.20 -3.55
N GLU A 21 -20.09 -3.26 -4.05
CA GLU A 21 -19.55 -4.62 -4.03
C GLU A 21 -19.05 -5.04 -2.64
N THR A 22 -17.73 -5.02 -2.42
CA THR A 22 -17.06 -5.39 -1.16
C THR A 22 -16.48 -4.18 -0.43
N THR A 23 -16.86 -2.98 -0.81
CA THR A 23 -16.36 -1.74 -0.22
C THR A 23 -17.47 -1.02 0.53
N LEU A 24 -17.19 -0.60 1.76
CA LEU A 24 -18.01 0.33 2.54
C LEU A 24 -17.35 1.70 2.49
N TYR A 25 -18.09 2.70 2.06
CA TYR A 25 -17.68 4.09 2.12
C TYR A 25 -18.37 4.78 3.28
N VAL A 26 -17.60 5.63 3.96
CA VAL A 26 -18.06 6.51 5.03
C VAL A 26 -17.77 7.94 4.57
N ASP A 27 -18.78 8.64 4.05
CA ASP A 27 -18.66 10.02 3.58
C ASP A 27 -19.00 10.95 4.74
N TYR A 28 -18.16 11.93 4.98
CA TYR A 28 -18.31 12.94 6.03
C TYR A 28 -18.16 14.35 5.48
N ASP A 29 -18.77 15.33 6.16
CA ASP A 29 -18.60 16.73 5.80
C ASP A 29 -17.22 17.20 6.31
N PRO A 30 -16.32 17.67 5.42
CA PRO A 30 -14.99 18.10 5.83
C PRO A 30 -15.06 19.44 6.58
N LEU A 31 -14.21 19.61 7.58
CA LEU A 31 -14.07 20.88 8.31
C LEU A 31 -13.40 21.96 7.46
N GLU A 32 -12.51 21.54 6.55
CA GLU A 32 -11.78 22.42 5.63
C GLU A 32 -11.98 21.95 4.19
N GLN A 33 -12.01 22.91 3.26
CA GLN A 33 -12.08 22.62 1.83
C GLN A 33 -10.72 22.14 1.34
N GLY A 34 -10.61 20.85 1.05
CA GLY A 34 -9.40 20.27 0.45
C GLY A 34 -9.23 20.61 -1.02
N GLY A 35 -8.06 20.32 -1.58
CA GLY A 35 -7.72 20.54 -3.00
C GLY A 35 -8.48 19.65 -4.01
N GLY A 36 -9.45 18.86 -3.59
CA GLY A 36 -10.27 17.98 -4.45
C GLY A 36 -9.57 16.69 -4.89
N TYR A 37 -8.29 16.52 -4.61
CA TYR A 37 -7.54 15.32 -4.97
C TYR A 37 -7.89 14.11 -4.09
N VAL A 38 -8.27 14.35 -2.85
CA VAL A 38 -8.77 13.31 -1.93
C VAL A 38 -10.21 13.65 -1.57
N ALA A 39 -11.13 12.70 -1.79
CA ALA A 39 -12.51 12.86 -1.35
C ALA A 39 -12.60 12.77 0.19
N PRO A 40 -13.50 13.54 0.85
CA PRO A 40 -13.72 13.46 2.30
C PRO A 40 -14.51 12.18 2.65
N ARG A 41 -13.83 11.04 2.53
CA ARG A 41 -14.41 9.73 2.82
C ARG A 41 -13.38 8.74 3.34
N VAL A 42 -13.83 7.87 4.22
CA VAL A 42 -13.09 6.66 4.59
C VAL A 42 -13.57 5.50 3.70
N LYS A 43 -12.63 4.80 3.08
CA LYS A 43 -12.88 3.63 2.24
C LYS A 43 -12.45 2.37 2.99
N LEU A 44 -13.39 1.49 3.26
CA LEU A 44 -13.17 0.20 3.89
C LEU A 44 -13.35 -0.91 2.83
N GLU A 45 -12.26 -1.43 2.31
CA GLU A 45 -12.27 -2.51 1.32
C GLU A 45 -12.14 -3.86 2.01
N PHE A 46 -13.10 -4.74 1.76
CA PHE A 46 -13.13 -6.09 2.30
C PHE A 46 -12.80 -7.09 1.20
N GLY A 47 -11.84 -7.96 1.45
CA GLY A 47 -11.43 -8.94 0.45
C GLY A 47 -10.85 -10.20 1.08
N ALA A 48 -10.99 -11.32 0.37
CA ALA A 48 -10.42 -12.60 0.76
C ALA A 48 -9.20 -13.00 -0.11
N ARG A 49 -8.59 -12.01 -0.80
CA ARG A 49 -7.47 -12.27 -1.72
C ARG A 49 -6.09 -12.24 -1.04
N SER A 50 -6.03 -12.05 0.27
CA SER A 50 -4.83 -12.19 1.09
C SER A 50 -5.21 -12.88 2.38
N THR A 51 -4.32 -13.72 2.91
CA THR A 51 -4.52 -14.35 4.23
C THR A 51 -4.43 -13.32 5.37
N GLY A 52 -3.71 -12.21 5.13
CA GLY A 52 -3.40 -11.23 6.16
C GLY A 52 -2.42 -11.72 7.23
N GLU A 53 -1.95 -12.97 7.15
CA GLU A 53 -1.02 -13.59 8.12
C GLU A 53 0.43 -13.53 7.62
N PRO A 54 1.43 -13.42 8.50
CA PRO A 54 1.30 -13.27 9.94
C PRO A 54 0.74 -11.90 10.34
N ALA A 55 -0.09 -11.89 11.39
CA ALA A 55 -0.72 -10.69 11.92
C ALA A 55 -0.69 -10.69 13.45
N GLU A 56 -0.73 -9.52 14.05
CA GLU A 56 -0.80 -9.33 15.49
C GLU A 56 -1.85 -8.29 15.87
N THR A 57 -2.30 -8.32 17.11
CA THR A 57 -3.21 -7.29 17.63
C THR A 57 -2.42 -6.02 17.94
N ARG A 58 -2.85 -4.89 17.38
CA ARG A 58 -2.25 -3.58 17.61
C ARG A 58 -3.28 -2.57 18.08
N SER A 59 -2.89 -1.72 19.04
CA SER A 59 -3.70 -0.57 19.41
C SER A 59 -3.57 0.50 18.31
N ILE A 60 -4.69 0.99 17.84
CA ILE A 60 -4.78 2.08 16.87
C ILE A 60 -5.61 3.20 17.48
N THR A 61 -5.08 4.41 17.41
CA THR A 61 -5.77 5.64 17.76
C THR A 61 -5.57 6.68 16.66
N CYS A 62 -6.33 7.76 16.68
CA CYS A 62 -6.21 8.86 15.72
C CYS A 62 -4.84 9.56 15.89
N ASP A 63 -4.19 9.94 14.79
CA ASP A 63 -2.91 10.67 14.80
C ASP A 63 -3.01 12.01 15.52
N ALA A 64 -4.18 12.67 15.52
CA ALA A 64 -4.44 13.89 16.25
C ALA A 64 -4.34 13.73 17.78
N ALA A 65 -4.47 12.51 18.31
CA ALA A 65 -4.47 12.26 19.77
C ALA A 65 -3.15 12.71 20.43
N GLN A 66 -2.02 12.53 19.76
CA GLN A 66 -0.71 12.98 20.28
C GLN A 66 -0.57 14.51 20.38
N HIS A 67 -1.33 15.25 19.57
CA HIS A 67 -1.31 16.72 19.52
C HIS A 67 -2.40 17.36 20.38
N LEU A 68 -3.42 16.60 20.75
CA LEU A 68 -4.58 17.08 21.52
C LEU A 68 -4.83 16.23 22.77
N PRO A 69 -3.88 16.21 23.73
CA PRO A 69 -3.93 15.31 24.87
C PRO A 69 -5.09 15.58 25.87
N ILE A 70 -5.75 16.73 25.71
CA ILE A 70 -6.92 17.09 26.54
C ILE A 70 -8.23 16.47 26.02
N LEU A 71 -8.22 15.88 24.82
CA LEU A 71 -9.38 15.22 24.23
C LEU A 71 -9.26 13.69 24.36
N GLU A 72 -10.40 13.05 24.52
CA GLU A 72 -10.46 11.59 24.46
C GLU A 72 -10.72 11.15 23.02
N PHE A 73 -9.87 10.26 22.54
CA PHE A 73 -10.00 9.68 21.19
C PHE A 73 -10.34 8.20 21.29
N PRO A 74 -11.21 7.68 20.39
CA PRO A 74 -11.48 6.27 20.33
C PRO A 74 -10.23 5.47 19.99
N THR A 75 -10.08 4.31 20.62
CA THR A 75 -9.04 3.34 20.32
C THR A 75 -9.65 2.04 19.82
N ALA A 76 -8.96 1.37 18.92
CA ALA A 76 -9.33 0.05 18.42
C ALA A 76 -8.16 -0.92 18.56
N MET A 77 -8.47 -2.22 18.62
CA MET A 77 -7.49 -3.30 18.77
C MET A 77 -7.62 -4.30 17.60
N PRO A 78 -7.44 -3.87 16.34
CA PRO A 78 -7.56 -4.78 15.21
C PRO A 78 -6.37 -5.76 15.14
N ARG A 79 -6.56 -6.87 14.43
CA ARG A 79 -5.45 -7.67 13.93
C ARG A 79 -4.84 -6.97 12.74
N VAL A 80 -3.55 -6.67 12.83
CA VAL A 80 -2.79 -5.93 11.81
C VAL A 80 -1.74 -6.85 11.20
N MET A 81 -1.72 -6.94 9.88
CA MET A 81 -0.71 -7.69 9.13
C MET A 81 0.69 -7.18 9.47
N LEU A 82 1.65 -8.09 9.70
CA LEU A 82 3.01 -7.70 10.04
C LEU A 82 3.69 -6.93 8.88
N PRO A 83 4.49 -5.89 9.21
CA PRO A 83 5.15 -5.06 8.19
C PRO A 83 6.04 -5.84 7.22
N LYS A 84 6.70 -6.93 7.66
CA LYS A 84 7.50 -7.79 6.78
C LYS A 84 6.66 -8.49 5.68
N ARG A 85 5.38 -8.83 5.96
CA ARG A 85 4.46 -9.30 4.93
C ARG A 85 4.01 -8.18 4.03
N THR A 86 3.65 -7.02 4.62
CA THR A 86 3.29 -5.81 3.86
C THR A 86 4.37 -5.44 2.85
N PHE A 87 5.64 -5.56 3.23
CA PHE A 87 6.77 -5.36 2.32
C PHE A 87 6.66 -6.24 1.07
N TRP A 88 6.52 -7.56 1.22
CA TRP A 88 6.42 -8.48 0.08
C TRP A 88 5.14 -8.29 -0.74
N GLU A 89 4.01 -7.98 -0.08
CA GLU A 89 2.76 -7.63 -0.78
C GLU A 89 2.94 -6.40 -1.68
N LYS A 90 3.64 -5.36 -1.20
CA LYS A 90 3.93 -4.15 -1.97
C LYS A 90 5.04 -4.36 -3.00
N ALA A 91 6.13 -5.00 -2.65
CA ALA A 91 7.25 -5.27 -3.56
C ALA A 91 6.81 -6.08 -4.79
N THR A 92 5.98 -7.13 -4.57
CA THR A 92 5.42 -7.91 -5.67
C THR A 92 4.38 -7.14 -6.49
N ALA A 93 3.65 -6.19 -5.90
CA ALA A 93 2.75 -5.31 -6.65
C ALA A 93 3.55 -4.33 -7.53
N VAL A 94 4.60 -3.71 -6.98
CA VAL A 94 5.53 -2.84 -7.73
C VAL A 94 6.19 -3.60 -8.86
N HIS A 95 6.65 -4.84 -8.63
CA HIS A 95 7.18 -5.71 -9.67
C HIS A 95 6.19 -5.89 -10.85
N VAL A 96 4.91 -6.10 -10.53
CA VAL A 96 3.86 -6.20 -11.57
C VAL A 96 3.71 -4.89 -12.33
N TYR A 97 3.71 -3.73 -11.65
CA TYR A 97 3.66 -2.43 -12.31
C TYR A 97 4.85 -2.21 -13.26
N CYS A 98 6.06 -2.52 -12.80
CA CYS A 98 7.25 -2.44 -13.65
C CYS A 98 7.13 -3.34 -14.90
N ALA A 99 6.65 -4.58 -14.75
CA ALA A 99 6.53 -5.53 -15.84
C ALA A 99 5.40 -5.20 -16.84
N ARG A 100 4.31 -4.59 -16.37
CA ARG A 100 3.15 -4.21 -17.19
C ARG A 100 3.27 -2.84 -17.84
N GLY A 101 4.09 -1.97 -17.24
CA GLY A 101 4.09 -0.55 -17.50
C GLY A 101 3.07 0.20 -16.64
N LEU A 102 3.28 1.51 -16.54
CA LEU A 102 2.50 2.39 -15.67
C LEU A 102 1.37 3.11 -16.41
N GLU A 103 1.29 2.97 -17.73
CA GLU A 103 0.28 3.61 -18.55
C GLU A 103 -1.13 3.18 -18.11
N ASN A 104 -1.99 4.15 -17.83
CA ASN A 104 -3.38 3.94 -17.43
C ASN A 104 -3.58 3.14 -16.12
N GLN A 105 -2.60 3.14 -15.22
CA GLN A 105 -2.72 2.45 -13.92
C GLN A 105 -3.52 3.24 -12.87
N GLY A 106 -3.99 4.44 -13.21
CA GLY A 106 -4.70 5.34 -12.30
C GLY A 106 -3.78 6.22 -11.47
N ASP A 107 -4.38 7.05 -10.60
CA ASP A 107 -3.65 7.97 -9.72
C ASP A 107 -3.17 7.28 -8.43
N ARG A 108 -2.17 7.87 -7.82
CA ARG A 108 -1.64 7.50 -6.49
C ARG A 108 -0.97 6.13 -6.44
N ILE A 109 -0.41 5.66 -7.54
CA ILE A 109 0.33 4.41 -7.56
C ILE A 109 1.74 4.56 -6.96
N SER A 110 2.34 5.74 -7.06
CA SER A 110 3.68 6.05 -6.52
C SER A 110 3.78 5.87 -5.00
N ARG A 111 2.64 5.91 -4.27
CA ARG A 111 2.61 5.55 -2.85
C ARG A 111 3.21 4.19 -2.55
N HIS A 112 3.14 3.23 -3.47
CA HIS A 112 3.70 1.89 -3.23
C HIS A 112 5.22 1.92 -3.16
N TRP A 113 5.88 2.78 -3.96
CA TRP A 113 7.33 3.01 -3.89
C TRP A 113 7.71 3.74 -2.61
N HIS A 114 6.99 4.81 -2.28
CA HIS A 114 7.16 5.54 -1.02
C HIS A 114 7.01 4.60 0.20
N ASP A 115 5.94 3.80 0.24
CA ASP A 115 5.69 2.86 1.33
C ASP A 115 6.81 1.80 1.47
N LEU A 116 7.39 1.31 0.37
CA LEU A 116 8.51 0.36 0.42
C LEU A 116 9.73 0.98 1.10
N VAL A 117 10.01 2.24 0.78
CA VAL A 117 11.13 2.97 1.37
C VAL A 117 10.87 3.25 2.86
N ARG A 118 9.65 3.64 3.25
CA ARG A 118 9.26 3.79 4.66
C ARG A 118 9.35 2.47 5.44
N LEU A 119 8.95 1.36 4.83
CA LEU A 119 9.12 0.04 5.44
C LEU A 119 10.60 -0.34 5.64
N ASP A 120 11.49 0.11 4.76
CA ASP A 120 12.94 -0.08 4.92
C ASP A 120 13.50 0.76 6.07
N ASP A 121 13.09 2.02 6.19
CA ASP A 121 13.51 2.92 7.28
C ASP A 121 13.22 2.34 8.66
N HIS A 122 12.12 1.61 8.79
CA HIS A 122 11.73 0.92 10.01
C HIS A 122 12.30 -0.50 10.16
N GLY A 123 13.24 -0.90 9.31
CA GLY A 123 13.86 -2.23 9.34
C GLY A 123 12.99 -3.38 8.87
N SER A 124 11.77 -3.09 8.38
CA SER A 124 10.82 -4.11 7.96
C SER A 124 11.25 -4.83 6.68
N ALA A 125 11.97 -4.15 5.78
CA ALA A 125 12.55 -4.77 4.60
C ALA A 125 13.61 -5.80 4.98
N GLN A 126 14.47 -5.50 5.96
CA GLN A 126 15.46 -6.47 6.44
C GLN A 126 14.78 -7.69 7.07
N ALA A 127 13.77 -7.48 7.91
CA ALA A 127 12.99 -8.58 8.50
C ALA A 127 12.25 -9.42 7.44
N ALA A 128 11.82 -8.81 6.33
CA ALA A 128 11.23 -9.50 5.19
C ALA A 128 12.27 -10.34 4.43
N PHE A 129 13.48 -9.81 4.25
CA PHE A 129 14.58 -10.53 3.61
C PHE A 129 15.09 -11.71 4.44
N ASP A 130 14.98 -11.65 5.75
CA ASP A 130 15.37 -12.72 6.65
C ASP A 130 14.32 -13.85 6.73
N ASP A 131 13.10 -13.61 6.19
CA ASP A 131 11.98 -14.57 6.16
C ASP A 131 11.59 -14.94 4.71
N MET A 132 12.47 -15.63 4.02
CA MET A 132 12.23 -16.06 2.64
C MET A 132 11.10 -17.11 2.50
N ALA A 133 10.72 -17.78 3.59
CA ALA A 133 9.56 -18.65 3.59
C ALA A 133 8.28 -17.83 3.40
N LEU A 134 8.15 -16.70 4.08
CA LEU A 134 7.06 -15.77 3.90
C LEU A 134 7.03 -15.16 2.49
N ALA A 135 8.21 -14.81 1.93
CA ALA A 135 8.30 -14.31 0.55
C ALA A 135 7.70 -15.31 -0.46
N LYS A 136 8.06 -16.59 -0.33
CA LYS A 136 7.53 -17.67 -1.17
C LYS A 136 6.03 -17.86 -0.98
N GLU A 137 5.54 -17.82 0.27
CA GLU A 137 4.09 -17.90 0.56
C GLU A 137 3.33 -16.77 -0.14
N VAL A 138 3.82 -15.53 -0.06
CA VAL A 138 3.21 -14.39 -0.75
C VAL A 138 3.22 -14.58 -2.25
N ALA A 139 4.34 -15.02 -2.85
CA ALA A 139 4.45 -15.28 -4.27
C ALA A 139 3.49 -16.39 -4.75
N ASP A 140 3.40 -17.48 -4.00
CA ASP A 140 2.49 -18.60 -4.29
C ASP A 140 1.02 -18.15 -4.24
N TRP A 141 0.67 -17.35 -3.24
CA TRP A 141 -0.65 -16.78 -3.11
C TRP A 141 -0.99 -15.85 -4.27
N LYS A 142 -0.06 -14.94 -4.60
CA LYS A 142 -0.23 -14.00 -5.73
C LYS A 142 -0.39 -14.72 -7.07
N SER A 143 0.35 -15.78 -7.30
CA SER A 143 0.25 -16.59 -8.53
C SER A 143 -1.13 -17.20 -8.72
N LYS A 144 -1.86 -17.49 -7.64
CA LYS A 144 -3.21 -18.07 -7.66
C LYS A 144 -4.31 -17.01 -7.83
N PHE A 145 -4.21 -15.91 -7.08
CA PHE A 145 -5.30 -14.93 -6.95
C PHE A 145 -5.08 -13.63 -7.72
N PHE A 146 -3.84 -13.33 -8.16
CA PHE A 146 -3.48 -12.14 -8.92
C PHE A 146 -2.77 -12.54 -10.22
N ARG A 147 -3.48 -13.24 -11.10
CA ARG A 147 -2.94 -13.74 -12.37
C ARG A 147 -2.75 -12.61 -13.37
N MET A 148 -1.68 -11.85 -13.21
CA MET A 148 -1.35 -10.73 -14.07
C MET A 148 -0.44 -11.16 -15.22
N ARG A 149 -0.38 -10.33 -16.28
CA ARG A 149 0.50 -10.54 -17.45
C ARG A 149 1.35 -9.30 -17.66
N ASP A 150 2.57 -9.48 -18.16
CA ASP A 150 3.45 -8.40 -18.57
C ASP A 150 2.99 -7.76 -19.89
N ARG A 151 3.75 -6.75 -20.38
CA ARG A 151 3.49 -6.08 -21.68
C ARG A 151 3.52 -7.02 -22.89
N SER A 152 4.23 -8.14 -22.80
CA SER A 152 4.29 -9.16 -23.87
C SER A 152 3.15 -10.17 -23.79
N GLY A 153 2.28 -10.09 -22.79
CA GLY A 153 1.20 -11.03 -22.54
C GLY A 153 1.64 -12.29 -21.79
N LYS A 154 2.90 -12.39 -21.36
CA LYS A 154 3.41 -13.51 -20.57
C LYS A 154 2.95 -13.39 -19.12
N PRO A 155 2.55 -14.50 -18.45
CA PRO A 155 2.23 -14.48 -17.03
C PRO A 155 3.39 -13.96 -16.17
N ILE A 156 3.08 -13.13 -15.18
CA ILE A 156 4.05 -12.65 -14.19
C ILE A 156 4.54 -13.84 -13.35
N ASP A 157 5.86 -13.98 -13.25
CA ASP A 157 6.52 -14.99 -12.43
C ASP A 157 6.83 -14.43 -11.04
N TYR A 158 5.85 -14.56 -10.12
CA TYR A 158 6.01 -14.10 -8.74
C TYR A 158 7.08 -14.87 -7.97
N ALA A 159 7.29 -16.14 -8.30
CA ALA A 159 8.34 -16.94 -7.66
C ALA A 159 9.73 -16.40 -8.03
N ALA A 160 9.94 -16.03 -9.29
CA ALA A 160 11.17 -15.38 -9.73
C ALA A 160 11.36 -14.00 -9.07
N ALA A 161 10.28 -13.24 -8.88
CA ALA A 161 10.35 -11.94 -8.23
C ALA A 161 10.91 -12.04 -6.80
N VAL A 162 10.58 -13.08 -6.04
CA VAL A 162 11.08 -13.26 -4.67
C VAL A 162 12.36 -14.11 -4.58
N SER A 163 12.92 -14.55 -5.71
CA SER A 163 14.13 -15.38 -5.77
C SER A 163 15.22 -14.79 -6.67
N GLY A 164 15.44 -13.48 -6.59
CA GLY A 164 16.55 -12.79 -7.23
C GLY A 164 16.22 -12.09 -8.55
N ARG A 165 14.94 -11.92 -8.90
CA ARG A 165 14.47 -11.15 -10.07
C ARG A 165 13.41 -10.11 -9.72
N LEU A 166 13.46 -9.58 -8.52
CA LEU A 166 12.58 -8.48 -8.13
C LEU A 166 12.89 -7.25 -9.00
N GLN A 167 11.86 -6.58 -9.46
CA GLN A 167 11.96 -5.33 -10.20
C GLN A 167 11.16 -4.26 -9.48
N LEU A 168 11.85 -3.23 -8.98
CA LEU A 168 11.26 -2.09 -8.29
C LEU A 168 11.47 -0.77 -9.05
N VAL A 169 12.30 -0.79 -10.11
CA VAL A 169 12.55 0.39 -10.93
C VAL A 169 11.93 0.17 -12.31
N PRO A 170 10.98 1.02 -12.72
CA PRO A 170 10.39 0.96 -14.06
C PRO A 170 11.38 1.32 -15.16
N ASP A 171 10.99 1.10 -16.41
CA ASP A 171 11.70 1.65 -17.58
C ASP A 171 11.56 3.18 -17.67
N ASP A 172 12.28 3.82 -18.58
CA ASP A 172 12.33 5.29 -18.74
C ASP A 172 10.93 5.92 -18.94
N GLY A 173 10.03 5.23 -19.64
CA GLY A 173 8.66 5.68 -19.83
C GLY A 173 7.88 5.65 -18.53
N GLY A 174 7.96 4.53 -17.83
CA GLY A 174 7.33 4.34 -16.51
C GLY A 174 7.89 5.27 -15.44
N LEU A 175 9.19 5.58 -15.47
CA LEU A 175 9.79 6.55 -14.53
C LEU A 175 9.17 7.95 -14.68
N LYS A 176 8.93 8.44 -15.89
CA LYS A 176 8.29 9.75 -16.12
C LYS A 176 6.86 9.81 -15.59
N GLU A 177 6.11 8.74 -15.80
CA GLU A 177 4.73 8.65 -15.30
C GLU A 177 4.72 8.57 -13.77
N LEU A 178 5.62 7.78 -13.19
CA LEU A 178 5.77 7.64 -11.74
C LEU A 178 6.17 8.97 -11.09
N GLU A 179 7.12 9.71 -11.69
CA GLU A 179 7.52 11.03 -11.20
C GLU A 179 6.35 12.01 -11.20
N THR A 180 5.56 11.99 -12.28
CA THR A 180 4.38 12.86 -12.41
C THR A 180 3.34 12.55 -11.32
N ASP A 181 3.08 11.27 -11.06
CA ASP A 181 2.14 10.84 -10.01
C ASP A 181 2.67 11.15 -8.61
N TYR A 182 3.96 10.90 -8.36
CA TYR A 182 4.60 11.22 -7.08
C TYR A 182 4.54 12.71 -6.75
N LYS A 183 4.82 13.57 -7.73
CA LYS A 183 4.74 15.02 -7.60
C LYS A 183 3.32 15.48 -7.23
N LYS A 184 2.30 14.96 -7.92
CA LYS A 184 0.89 15.25 -7.59
C LYS A 184 0.54 14.86 -6.16
N MET A 185 1.03 13.70 -5.69
CA MET A 185 0.79 13.25 -4.32
C MET A 185 1.46 14.14 -3.29
N ALA A 186 2.71 14.57 -3.54
CA ALA A 186 3.43 15.47 -2.67
C ALA A 186 2.74 16.86 -2.61
N GLU A 187 2.37 17.43 -3.75
CA GLU A 187 1.65 18.70 -3.85
C GLU A 187 0.27 18.67 -3.16
N ALA A 188 -0.38 17.51 -3.15
CA ALA A 188 -1.67 17.31 -2.47
C ALA A 188 -1.53 17.04 -0.95
N GLY A 189 -0.31 17.02 -0.40
CA GLY A 189 -0.06 16.77 1.02
C GLY A 189 -0.40 15.33 1.47
N ILE A 190 -0.43 14.36 0.54
CA ILE A 190 -0.73 12.96 0.86
C ILE A 190 0.48 12.26 1.45
N LEU A 191 1.68 12.63 0.96
CA LEU A 191 2.94 12.16 1.53
C LEU A 191 3.27 13.03 2.74
N LEU A 192 3.62 12.38 3.83
CA LEU A 192 4.04 13.08 5.05
C LEU A 192 5.34 13.87 4.81
N ASP A 193 5.75 14.65 5.80
CA ASP A 193 6.93 15.55 5.74
C ASP A 193 8.25 14.83 5.44
N ASP A 194 8.25 13.50 5.46
CA ASP A 194 9.40 12.64 5.15
C ASP A 194 9.52 12.25 3.66
N ALA A 195 8.71 12.86 2.79
CA ALA A 195 8.79 12.62 1.35
C ALA A 195 10.09 13.19 0.77
N GLU A 196 10.99 12.31 0.34
CA GLU A 196 12.23 12.66 -0.33
C GLU A 196 12.01 13.11 -1.79
N PRO A 197 13.00 13.78 -2.43
CA PRO A 197 13.00 14.02 -3.87
C PRO A 197 12.82 12.72 -4.66
N PHE A 198 12.10 12.77 -5.78
CA PHE A 198 11.82 11.58 -6.60
C PHE A 198 13.07 10.79 -7.01
N SER A 199 14.15 11.49 -7.35
CA SER A 199 15.43 10.84 -7.68
C SER A 199 15.98 10.02 -6.51
N GLU A 200 15.84 10.51 -5.28
CA GLU A 200 16.28 9.80 -4.08
C GLU A 200 15.39 8.58 -3.82
N LEU A 201 14.07 8.73 -3.95
CA LEU A 201 13.13 7.61 -3.87
C LEU A 201 13.54 6.46 -4.80
N ILE A 202 13.87 6.77 -6.07
CA ILE A 202 14.27 5.76 -7.05
C ILE A 202 15.63 5.14 -6.72
N ASN A 203 16.61 5.93 -6.26
CA ASN A 203 17.90 5.41 -5.80
C ASN A 203 17.72 4.42 -4.64
N ARG A 204 16.87 4.74 -3.69
CA ARG A 204 16.54 3.86 -2.56
C ARG A 204 15.81 2.59 -3.00
N CYS A 205 14.87 2.70 -3.93
CA CYS A 205 14.21 1.54 -4.53
C CYS A 205 15.19 0.64 -5.31
N THR A 206 16.17 1.23 -5.99
CA THR A 206 17.26 0.49 -6.63
C THR A 206 18.07 -0.29 -5.60
N ALA A 207 18.50 0.35 -4.52
CA ALA A 207 19.24 -0.31 -3.44
C ALA A 207 18.42 -1.44 -2.78
N LEU A 208 17.11 -1.24 -2.58
CA LEU A 208 16.20 -2.28 -2.08
C LEU A 208 16.11 -3.47 -3.04
N GLN A 209 15.97 -3.20 -4.33
CA GLN A 209 15.94 -4.22 -5.38
C GLN A 209 17.23 -5.05 -5.39
N ASP A 210 18.38 -4.38 -5.33
CA ASP A 210 19.68 -5.05 -5.33
C ASP A 210 19.89 -5.92 -4.09
N ARG A 211 19.50 -5.41 -2.92
CA ARG A 211 19.53 -6.19 -1.66
C ARG A 211 18.62 -7.41 -1.71
N ALA A 212 17.41 -7.27 -2.25
CA ALA A 212 16.48 -8.37 -2.40
C ALA A 212 17.02 -9.43 -3.38
N ASN A 213 17.60 -9.00 -4.50
CA ASN A 213 18.08 -9.86 -5.56
C ASN A 213 19.44 -10.54 -5.24
N ALA A 214 20.22 -10.01 -4.31
CA ALA A 214 21.44 -10.64 -3.82
C ALA A 214 21.17 -11.87 -2.93
N ARG A 215 19.93 -12.05 -2.47
CA ARG A 215 19.53 -13.19 -1.62
C ARG A 215 19.01 -14.33 -2.50
N LYS A 216 19.72 -15.44 -2.46
CA LYS A 216 19.42 -16.67 -3.23
C LYS A 216 18.84 -17.74 -2.33
#